data_9317f171563163f2dd356121e5d10924
#
_entry.id   9317f171563163f2dd356121e5d10924
#
_cell.length_a   1.000
_cell.length_b   1.000
_cell.length_c   1.000
_cell.angle_alpha   90.00
_cell.angle_beta   90.00
_cell.angle_gamma   90.00
#
_symmetry.space_group_name_H-M   'P 1'
#
loop_
_entity.id
_entity.type
_entity.pdbx_description
1 polymer ?
#
loop_
_entity_poly.entity_id
_entity_poly.type
_entity_poly.pdbx_seq_one_letter_code
_entity_poly.pdbx_strand_id
1 'polypeptide(L)'
;MMKDMPRVGFVCTGENALELSSAICVAGRLMRHFNENGYMTGGCYSCISPSKQVQVLRERICNMCSCNDLVITVGCDGFRKGDVIPDIVTEIGGGDLPYFSCRLSSEEYTDAETGKNYRCFPSRGVAAMYSGTLILAVSSDLSPSLGKLHSLMPALSFAIGNGRGRAPSKPTELENITADFYSGRSFRE
;
A
#
# COMPACT_ATOMS: atom_id res chain seq x y z
N MET A 1 -18.23 8.04 -23.43
CA MET A 1 -18.00 8.39 -22.01
C MET A 1 -16.62 7.86 -21.65
N MET A 2 -15.59 8.70 -21.58
CA MET A 2 -14.28 8.27 -21.08
C MET A 2 -14.48 7.83 -19.62
N LYS A 3 -14.19 6.57 -19.34
CA LYS A 3 -14.18 6.04 -17.97
C LYS A 3 -13.13 6.84 -17.21
N ASP A 4 -13.52 7.58 -16.19
CA ASP A 4 -12.57 8.31 -15.33
C ASP A 4 -11.59 7.30 -14.73
N MET A 5 -10.37 7.26 -15.26
CA MET A 5 -9.32 6.36 -14.79
C MET A 5 -8.92 6.77 -13.35
N PRO A 6 -8.81 5.82 -12.42
CA PRO A 6 -8.36 6.14 -11.07
C PRO A 6 -6.94 6.71 -11.10
N ARG A 7 -6.70 7.70 -10.26
CA ARG A 7 -5.39 8.38 -10.17
C ARG A 7 -4.60 7.83 -8.99
N VAL A 8 -3.33 7.54 -9.21
CA VAL A 8 -2.40 7.08 -8.17
C VAL A 8 -1.24 8.04 -8.02
N GLY A 9 -1.01 8.51 -6.79
CA GLY A 9 0.14 9.32 -6.41
C GLY A 9 1.16 8.50 -5.60
N PHE A 10 2.42 8.93 -5.63
CA PHE A 10 3.52 8.23 -4.95
C PHE A 10 4.28 9.15 -4.01
N VAL A 11 4.64 8.63 -2.83
CA VAL A 11 5.51 9.30 -1.86
C VAL A 11 6.68 8.37 -1.57
N CYS A 12 7.89 8.74 -1.99
CA CYS A 12 9.10 7.97 -1.77
C CYS A 12 9.85 8.48 -0.56
N THR A 13 10.22 7.61 0.36
CA THR A 13 10.90 7.98 1.61
C THR A 13 12.13 7.13 1.87
N GLY A 14 13.15 7.73 2.51
CA GLY A 14 14.36 7.04 2.95
C GLY A 14 15.09 7.88 3.98
N GLU A 15 15.64 7.28 5.03
CA GLU A 15 16.42 7.98 6.04
C GLU A 15 17.77 8.50 5.50
N ASN A 16 18.22 7.95 4.38
CA ASN A 16 19.43 8.39 3.66
C ASN A 16 19.21 8.33 2.13
N ALA A 17 20.17 8.84 1.38
CA ALA A 17 20.09 8.92 -0.09
C ALA A 17 19.99 7.54 -0.77
N LEU A 18 20.61 6.50 -0.23
CA LEU A 18 20.58 5.16 -0.79
C LEU A 18 19.18 4.53 -0.63
N GLU A 19 18.59 4.62 0.56
CA GLU A 19 17.24 4.14 0.83
C GLU A 19 16.21 4.90 -0.02
N LEU A 20 16.32 6.22 -0.12
CA LEU A 20 15.45 7.03 -0.97
C LEU A 20 15.57 6.64 -2.44
N SER A 21 16.78 6.39 -2.93
CA SER A 21 17.01 5.93 -4.30
C SER A 21 16.34 4.58 -4.57
N SER A 22 16.41 3.64 -3.63
CA SER A 22 15.70 2.36 -3.70
C SER A 22 14.18 2.57 -3.76
N ALA A 23 13.62 3.42 -2.89
CA ALA A 23 12.20 3.74 -2.88
C ALA A 23 11.73 4.36 -4.21
N ILE A 24 12.52 5.28 -4.80
CA ILE A 24 12.24 5.89 -6.11
C ILE A 24 12.26 4.83 -7.22
N CYS A 25 13.21 3.91 -7.20
CA CYS A 25 13.30 2.82 -8.17
C CYS A 25 12.05 1.92 -8.11
N VAL A 26 11.64 1.54 -6.90
CA VAL A 26 10.42 0.73 -6.68
C VAL A 26 9.18 1.50 -7.14
N ALA A 27 9.03 2.77 -6.78
CA ALA A 27 7.91 3.60 -7.21
C ALA A 27 7.81 3.67 -8.74
N GLY A 28 8.93 3.81 -9.45
CA GLY A 28 8.96 3.82 -10.91
C GLY A 28 8.45 2.52 -11.54
N ARG A 29 8.73 1.38 -10.91
CA ARG A 29 8.20 0.08 -11.34
C ARG A 29 6.72 -0.08 -11.02
N LEU A 30 6.29 0.38 -9.85
CA LEU A 30 4.88 0.39 -9.46
C LEU A 30 4.06 1.32 -10.37
N MET A 31 4.56 2.50 -10.72
CA MET A 31 3.91 3.41 -11.67
C MET A 31 3.63 2.72 -13.00
N ARG A 32 4.61 2.00 -13.54
CA ARG A 32 4.42 1.23 -14.78
C ARG A 32 3.34 0.18 -14.60
N HIS A 33 3.39 -0.61 -13.52
CA HIS A 33 2.40 -1.64 -13.23
C HIS A 33 0.99 -1.07 -13.12
N PHE A 34 0.80 0.05 -12.42
CA PHE A 34 -0.50 0.71 -12.31
C PHE A 34 -1.00 1.27 -13.65
N ASN A 35 -0.12 1.87 -14.46
CA ASN A 35 -0.49 2.35 -15.79
C ASN A 35 -0.96 1.21 -16.71
N GLU A 36 -0.27 0.06 -16.69
CA GLU A 36 -0.64 -1.14 -17.44
C GLU A 36 -2.00 -1.72 -17.00
N ASN A 37 -2.40 -1.47 -15.74
CA ASN A 37 -3.67 -1.90 -15.16
C ASN A 37 -4.77 -0.81 -15.18
N GLY A 38 -4.61 0.24 -16.00
CA GLY A 38 -5.66 1.22 -16.24
C GLY A 38 -5.77 2.33 -15.19
N TYR A 39 -4.70 2.58 -14.44
CA TYR A 39 -4.60 3.74 -13.56
C TYR A 39 -3.82 4.87 -14.24
N MET A 40 -4.15 6.09 -13.90
CA MET A 40 -3.37 7.27 -14.28
C MET A 40 -2.41 7.63 -13.15
N THR A 41 -1.11 7.70 -13.42
CA THR A 41 -0.16 8.20 -12.43
C THR A 41 -0.34 9.71 -12.24
N GLY A 42 -0.52 10.13 -10.98
CA GLY A 42 -0.66 11.54 -10.57
C GLY A 42 0.68 12.21 -10.38
N GLY A 43 1.10 12.40 -9.14
CA GLY A 43 2.37 12.99 -8.77
C GLY A 43 3.29 12.02 -8.05
N CYS A 44 4.58 12.38 -7.98
CA CYS A 44 5.54 11.73 -7.12
C CYS A 44 6.23 12.79 -6.25
N TYR A 45 6.31 12.53 -4.95
CA TYR A 45 7.03 13.34 -3.97
C TYR A 45 8.12 12.50 -3.32
N SER A 46 9.28 13.10 -3.06
CA SER A 46 10.40 12.41 -2.42
C SER A 46 10.81 13.13 -1.13
N CYS A 47 11.06 12.38 -0.08
CA CYS A 47 11.45 12.89 1.23
C CYS A 47 12.64 12.09 1.78
N ILE A 48 13.74 12.79 2.06
CA ILE A 48 14.88 12.23 2.79
C ILE A 48 14.74 12.56 4.28
N SER A 49 15.13 11.63 5.14
CA SER A 49 15.03 11.74 6.61
C SER A 49 13.59 12.09 7.06
N PRO A 50 12.59 11.25 6.73
CA PRO A 50 11.19 11.49 7.08
C PRO A 50 10.98 11.63 8.59
N SER A 51 11.77 10.97 9.42
CA SER A 51 11.72 11.10 10.89
C SER A 51 11.96 12.51 11.39
N LYS A 52 12.67 13.35 10.63
CA LYS A 52 12.91 14.77 10.95
C LYS A 52 11.87 15.71 10.35
N GLN A 53 10.98 15.22 9.51
CA GLN A 53 10.05 16.02 8.72
C GLN A 53 8.61 15.49 8.80
N VAL A 54 8.24 14.85 9.90
CA VAL A 54 6.94 14.14 10.08
C VAL A 54 5.75 15.03 9.73
N GLN A 55 5.72 16.27 10.22
CA GLN A 55 4.61 17.18 9.95
C GLN A 55 4.52 17.58 8.47
N VAL A 56 5.65 17.91 7.85
CA VAL A 56 5.70 18.26 6.42
C VAL A 56 5.25 17.06 5.56
N LEU A 57 5.69 15.88 5.93
CA LEU A 57 5.35 14.66 5.21
C LEU A 57 3.84 14.34 5.35
N ARG A 58 3.27 14.50 6.55
CA ARG A 58 1.83 14.39 6.79
C ARG A 58 1.04 15.31 5.87
N GLU A 59 1.38 16.60 5.84
CA GLU A 59 0.72 17.59 4.99
C GLU A 59 0.84 17.23 3.50
N ARG A 60 2.00 16.74 3.07
CA ARG A 60 2.18 16.30 1.68
C ARG A 60 1.33 15.11 1.31
N ILE A 61 1.22 14.10 2.18
CA ILE A 61 0.34 12.95 1.97
C ILE A 61 -1.12 13.40 1.88
N CYS A 62 -1.58 14.24 2.82
CA CYS A 62 -2.94 14.78 2.80
C CYS A 62 -3.23 15.58 1.52
N ASN A 63 -2.29 16.43 1.09
CA ASN A 63 -2.42 17.21 -0.14
C ASN A 63 -2.47 16.29 -1.39
N MET A 64 -1.71 15.21 -1.40
CA MET A 64 -1.79 14.22 -2.48
C MET A 64 -3.12 13.48 -2.50
N CYS A 65 -3.74 13.25 -1.36
CA CYS A 65 -5.07 12.64 -1.28
C CYS A 65 -6.15 13.49 -1.94
N SER A 66 -6.02 14.82 -1.96
CA SER A 66 -7.02 15.71 -2.56
C SER A 66 -7.12 15.58 -4.10
N CYS A 67 -6.11 15.04 -4.76
CA CYS A 67 -6.06 14.92 -6.23
C CYS A 67 -5.81 13.49 -6.76
N ASN A 68 -5.76 12.50 -5.87
CA ASN A 68 -5.59 11.10 -6.22
C ASN A 68 -6.65 10.24 -5.53
N ASP A 69 -6.90 9.07 -6.08
CA ASP A 69 -7.81 8.07 -5.51
C ASP A 69 -7.07 7.02 -4.68
N LEU A 70 -5.77 6.91 -4.97
CA LEU A 70 -4.83 6.04 -4.29
C LEU A 70 -3.53 6.82 -4.09
N VAL A 71 -2.99 6.78 -2.87
CA VAL A 71 -1.64 7.27 -2.56
C VAL A 71 -0.81 6.10 -2.04
N ILE A 72 0.34 5.87 -2.64
CA ILE A 72 1.28 4.82 -2.25
C ILE A 72 2.53 5.46 -1.68
N THR A 73 2.80 5.22 -0.40
CA THR A 73 4.07 5.57 0.23
C THR A 73 5.03 4.39 0.13
N VAL A 74 6.25 4.65 -0.29
CA VAL A 74 7.29 3.62 -0.51
C VAL A 74 8.49 3.88 0.39
N GLY A 75 8.84 2.92 1.22
CA GLY A 75 9.96 2.96 2.15
C GLY A 75 9.61 3.48 3.55
N CYS A 76 10.56 3.36 4.49
CA CYS A 76 10.42 3.70 5.90
C CYS A 76 9.19 3.07 6.59
N ASP A 77 8.89 1.83 6.22
CA ASP A 77 7.77 1.02 6.70
C ASP A 77 8.19 -0.13 7.64
N GLY A 78 9.47 -0.18 8.04
CA GLY A 78 10.02 -1.20 8.92
C GLY A 78 9.81 -0.93 10.41
N PHE A 79 10.71 -1.47 11.24
CA PHE A 79 10.65 -1.41 12.70
C PHE A 79 11.72 -0.50 13.32
N ARG A 80 12.53 0.19 12.52
CA ARG A 80 13.54 1.13 13.01
C ARG A 80 12.87 2.41 13.48
N LYS A 81 13.55 3.15 14.35
CA LYS A 81 13.06 4.45 14.86
C LYS A 81 12.76 5.49 13.76
N GLY A 82 13.44 5.38 12.61
CA GLY A 82 13.21 6.25 11.45
C GLY A 82 12.04 5.81 10.55
N ASP A 83 11.49 4.63 10.76
CA ASP A 83 10.41 4.06 9.96
C ASP A 83 9.04 4.61 10.42
N VAL A 84 8.78 5.88 10.15
CA VAL A 84 7.63 6.65 10.66
C VAL A 84 6.38 6.60 9.76
N ILE A 85 6.50 6.05 8.56
CA ILE A 85 5.42 6.05 7.58
C ILE A 85 4.15 5.33 8.08
N PRO A 86 4.23 4.12 8.69
CA PRO A 86 3.03 3.44 9.16
C PRO A 86 2.24 4.25 10.19
N ASP A 87 2.96 4.92 11.09
CA ASP A 87 2.35 5.75 12.13
C ASP A 87 1.64 6.96 11.51
N ILE A 88 2.30 7.66 10.58
CA ILE A 88 1.73 8.81 9.85
C ILE A 88 0.46 8.40 9.09
N VAL A 89 0.50 7.28 8.36
CA VAL A 89 -0.64 6.80 7.57
C VAL A 89 -1.82 6.43 8.46
N THR A 90 -1.57 5.73 9.57
CA THR A 90 -2.59 5.36 10.55
C THR A 90 -3.23 6.58 11.20
N GLU A 91 -2.43 7.59 11.56
CA GLU A 91 -2.95 8.84 12.13
C GLU A 91 -3.79 9.64 11.13
N ILE A 92 -3.36 9.77 9.88
CA ILE A 92 -4.11 10.46 8.82
C ILE A 92 -5.48 9.81 8.60
N GLY A 93 -5.52 8.47 8.55
CA GLY A 93 -6.74 7.71 8.31
C GLY A 93 -7.63 7.50 9.54
N GLY A 94 -7.16 7.88 10.75
CA GLY A 94 -7.86 7.61 12.01
C GLY A 94 -7.93 6.12 12.38
N GLY A 95 -7.12 5.28 11.77
CA GLY A 95 -7.02 3.83 11.95
C GLY A 95 -6.52 3.13 10.71
N ASP A 96 -6.33 1.83 10.80
CA ASP A 96 -5.90 1.01 9.67
C ASP A 96 -7.05 0.21 9.04
N LEU A 97 -6.81 -0.29 7.84
CA LEU A 97 -7.66 -1.24 7.13
C LEU A 97 -7.06 -2.65 7.25
N PRO A 98 -7.54 -3.49 8.20
CA PRO A 98 -6.84 -4.71 8.60
C PRO A 98 -6.54 -5.68 7.46
N TYR A 99 -7.46 -5.84 6.51
CA TYR A 99 -7.26 -6.72 5.35
C TYR A 99 -6.05 -6.30 4.52
N PHE A 100 -5.98 -5.02 4.13
CA PHE A 100 -4.88 -4.48 3.34
C PHE A 100 -3.58 -4.47 4.15
N SER A 101 -3.63 -4.02 5.40
CA SER A 101 -2.45 -3.95 6.28
C SER A 101 -1.83 -5.33 6.49
N CYS A 102 -2.63 -6.35 6.73
CA CYS A 102 -2.16 -7.73 6.86
C CYS A 102 -1.48 -8.22 5.56
N ARG A 103 -2.07 -7.95 4.39
CA ARG A 103 -1.49 -8.37 3.10
C ARG A 103 -0.22 -7.60 2.75
N LEU A 104 -0.14 -6.33 3.11
CA LEU A 104 1.06 -5.50 2.87
C LEU A 104 2.22 -5.87 3.78
N SER A 105 1.96 -6.21 5.04
CA SER A 105 2.99 -6.53 6.04
C SER A 105 3.45 -7.98 6.01
N SER A 106 2.61 -8.95 5.60
CA SER A 106 2.92 -10.38 5.66
C SER A 106 3.71 -10.87 4.45
N GLU A 107 4.55 -11.88 4.70
CA GLU A 107 5.22 -12.70 3.68
C GLU A 107 5.13 -14.18 4.05
N GLU A 108 5.10 -15.03 3.04
CA GLU A 108 5.17 -16.49 3.22
C GLU A 108 6.63 -16.94 3.09
N TYR A 109 7.06 -17.70 4.05
CA TYR A 109 8.40 -18.30 4.10
C TYR A 109 8.26 -19.82 4.17
N THR A 110 8.96 -20.52 3.29
CA THR A 110 9.07 -21.99 3.35
C THR A 110 10.40 -22.35 3.98
N ASP A 111 10.35 -23.03 5.09
CA ASP A 111 11.53 -23.58 5.75
C ASP A 111 12.16 -24.67 4.87
N ALA A 112 13.42 -24.48 4.51
CA ALA A 112 14.13 -25.37 3.57
C ALA A 112 14.40 -26.78 4.15
N GLU A 113 14.48 -26.91 5.49
CA GLU A 113 14.76 -28.18 6.14
C GLU A 113 13.50 -29.00 6.38
N THR A 114 12.42 -28.35 6.78
CA THR A 114 11.16 -29.01 7.15
C THR A 114 10.11 -28.99 6.06
N GLY A 115 10.26 -28.17 5.02
CA GLY A 115 9.27 -27.94 3.98
C GLY A 115 7.99 -27.27 4.45
N LYS A 116 7.94 -26.78 5.70
CA LYS A 116 6.78 -26.13 6.28
C LYS A 116 6.69 -24.67 5.85
N ASN A 117 5.47 -24.22 5.59
CA ASN A 117 5.19 -22.82 5.30
C ASN A 117 4.88 -22.06 6.58
N TYR A 118 5.54 -20.93 6.75
CA TYR A 118 5.32 -20.00 7.83
C TYR A 118 4.94 -18.64 7.26
N ARG A 119 4.09 -17.91 7.98
CA ARG A 119 3.84 -16.50 7.67
C ARG A 119 4.65 -15.64 8.64
N CYS A 120 5.41 -14.71 8.09
CA CYS A 120 6.15 -13.71 8.83
C CYS A 120 5.67 -12.31 8.48
N PHE A 121 6.05 -11.32 9.28
CA PHE A 121 5.69 -9.92 9.11
C PHE A 121 6.96 -9.07 9.09
N PRO A 122 7.67 -9.01 7.96
CA PRO A 122 8.97 -8.34 7.86
C PRO A 122 8.86 -6.82 7.85
N SER A 123 7.66 -6.26 7.61
CA SER A 123 7.41 -4.83 7.60
C SER A 123 6.14 -4.47 8.37
N ARG A 124 5.94 -3.18 8.65
CA ARG A 124 4.71 -2.61 9.20
C ARG A 124 3.81 -2.05 8.11
N GLY A 125 3.80 -2.68 6.93
CA GLY A 125 2.96 -2.24 5.83
C GLY A 125 1.51 -2.01 6.30
N VAL A 126 0.96 -0.84 6.02
CA VAL A 126 -0.34 -0.40 6.52
C VAL A 126 -1.16 0.23 5.39
N ALA A 127 -2.47 0.16 5.52
CA ALA A 127 -3.42 0.85 4.67
C ALA A 127 -4.43 1.63 5.50
N ALA A 128 -4.81 2.81 5.03
CA ALA A 128 -5.82 3.64 5.67
C ALA A 128 -6.67 4.38 4.62
N MET A 129 -7.83 4.86 5.02
CA MET A 129 -8.70 5.68 4.17
C MET A 129 -8.73 7.10 4.69
N TYR A 130 -8.47 8.08 3.81
CA TYR A 130 -8.57 9.50 4.15
C TYR A 130 -9.34 10.27 3.08
N SER A 131 -10.44 10.90 3.46
CA SER A 131 -11.29 11.71 2.56
C SER A 131 -11.66 11.01 1.25
N GLY A 132 -11.92 9.70 1.30
CA GLY A 132 -12.27 8.90 0.13
C GLY A 132 -11.06 8.39 -0.69
N THR A 133 -9.84 8.73 -0.29
CA THR A 133 -8.59 8.26 -0.91
C THR A 133 -8.00 7.11 -0.08
N LEU A 134 -7.64 6.02 -0.73
CA LEU A 134 -6.91 4.93 -0.11
C LEU A 134 -5.42 5.27 -0.03
N ILE A 135 -4.81 5.08 1.14
CA ILE A 135 -3.38 5.26 1.36
C ILE A 135 -2.77 3.90 1.69
N LEU A 136 -1.68 3.54 1.02
CA LEU A 136 -0.93 2.30 1.26
C LEU A 136 0.52 2.62 1.60
N ALA A 137 1.05 1.99 2.65
CA ALA A 137 2.48 2.00 2.95
C ALA A 137 3.10 0.66 2.54
N VAL A 138 4.10 0.71 1.65
CA VAL A 138 4.76 -0.47 1.10
C VAL A 138 6.27 -0.37 1.26
N SER A 139 6.92 -1.52 1.34
CA SER A 139 8.37 -1.62 1.41
C SER A 139 9.07 -1.08 0.16
N SER A 140 10.31 -0.62 0.33
CA SER A 140 11.23 -0.33 -0.76
C SER A 140 11.88 -1.58 -1.38
N ASP A 141 11.46 -2.79 -0.98
CA ASP A 141 11.84 -4.04 -1.62
C ASP A 141 10.91 -4.34 -2.79
N LEU A 142 11.48 -4.37 -3.98
CA LEU A 142 10.70 -4.41 -5.22
C LEU A 142 9.87 -5.67 -5.37
N SER A 143 10.48 -6.85 -5.19
CA SER A 143 9.82 -8.12 -5.49
C SER A 143 8.59 -8.35 -4.61
N PRO A 144 8.70 -8.29 -3.26
CA PRO A 144 7.53 -8.45 -2.42
C PRO A 144 6.48 -7.37 -2.63
N SER A 145 6.88 -6.10 -2.78
CA SER A 145 5.92 -4.99 -2.96
C SER A 145 5.10 -5.12 -4.24
N LEU A 146 5.73 -5.47 -5.36
CA LEU A 146 5.05 -5.67 -6.63
C LEU A 146 4.07 -6.86 -6.57
N GLY A 147 4.51 -8.00 -6.01
CA GLY A 147 3.67 -9.18 -5.85
C GLY A 147 2.46 -8.94 -4.95
N LYS A 148 2.66 -8.27 -3.80
CA LYS A 148 1.59 -7.90 -2.88
C LYS A 148 0.56 -6.99 -3.55
N LEU A 149 1.00 -5.92 -4.22
CA LEU A 149 0.11 -4.99 -4.90
C LEU A 149 -0.62 -5.64 -6.08
N HIS A 150 0.04 -6.50 -6.84
CA HIS A 150 -0.61 -7.26 -7.92
C HIS A 150 -1.76 -8.12 -7.37
N SER A 151 -1.55 -8.83 -6.27
CA SER A 151 -2.59 -9.66 -5.63
C SER A 151 -3.74 -8.84 -5.03
N LEU A 152 -3.49 -7.57 -4.71
CA LEU A 152 -4.48 -6.66 -4.15
C LEU A 152 -5.27 -5.88 -5.21
N MET A 153 -4.91 -5.92 -6.49
CA MET A 153 -5.54 -5.12 -7.54
C MET A 153 -7.08 -5.19 -7.58
N PRO A 154 -7.73 -6.38 -7.43
CA PRO A 154 -9.19 -6.44 -7.38
C PRO A 154 -9.78 -5.70 -6.18
N ALA A 155 -9.17 -5.88 -5.00
CA ALA A 155 -9.61 -5.22 -3.77
C ALA A 155 -9.35 -3.70 -3.81
N LEU A 156 -8.27 -3.25 -4.43
CA LEU A 156 -7.96 -1.83 -4.64
C LEU A 156 -9.04 -1.16 -5.50
N SER A 157 -9.41 -1.79 -6.63
CA SER A 157 -10.44 -1.27 -7.52
C SER A 157 -11.79 -1.10 -6.82
N PHE A 158 -12.14 -2.04 -5.94
CA PHE A 158 -13.35 -1.97 -5.13
C PHE A 158 -13.28 -0.86 -4.07
N ALA A 159 -12.19 -0.80 -3.30
CA ALA A 159 -12.02 0.22 -2.25
C ALA A 159 -12.04 1.64 -2.82
N ILE A 160 -11.39 1.87 -3.95
CA ILE A 160 -11.37 3.15 -4.65
C ILE A 160 -12.76 3.49 -5.20
N GLY A 161 -13.49 2.51 -5.75
CA GLY A 161 -14.87 2.70 -6.22
C GLY A 161 -15.79 3.15 -5.10
N ASN A 162 -15.70 2.54 -3.94
CA ASN A 162 -16.48 2.91 -2.74
C ASN A 162 -16.09 4.29 -2.21
N GLY A 163 -14.78 4.60 -2.14
CA GLY A 163 -14.29 5.91 -1.70
C GLY A 163 -14.84 7.06 -2.56
N ARG A 164 -15.05 6.82 -3.85
CA ARG A 164 -15.68 7.77 -4.79
C ARG A 164 -17.21 7.80 -4.73
N GLY A 165 -17.86 7.03 -3.85
CA GLY A 165 -19.31 6.89 -3.81
C GLY A 165 -19.90 6.18 -5.04
N ARG A 166 -19.11 5.41 -5.77
CA ARG A 166 -19.53 4.60 -6.92
C ARG A 166 -19.81 3.18 -6.46
N ALA A 167 -20.99 2.65 -6.77
CA ALA A 167 -21.29 1.25 -6.52
C ALA A 167 -20.28 0.35 -7.25
N PRO A 168 -19.75 -0.70 -6.60
CA PRO A 168 -18.80 -1.63 -7.20
C PRO A 168 -19.42 -2.32 -8.42
N SER A 169 -18.65 -2.44 -9.49
CA SER A 169 -19.15 -3.01 -10.74
C SER A 169 -19.33 -4.54 -10.72
N LYS A 170 -18.81 -5.24 -9.71
CA LYS A 170 -19.00 -6.70 -9.53
C LYS A 170 -18.84 -7.11 -8.06
N PRO A 171 -19.94 -7.48 -7.36
CA PRO A 171 -19.88 -8.01 -5.99
C PRO A 171 -19.18 -9.38 -5.88
N THR A 172 -19.23 -10.20 -6.93
CA THR A 172 -18.89 -11.63 -6.91
C THR A 172 -17.42 -11.93 -6.63
N GLU A 173 -16.51 -11.03 -7.02
CA GLU A 173 -15.06 -11.23 -6.77
C GLU A 173 -14.66 -10.93 -5.32
N LEU A 174 -15.41 -10.08 -4.64
CA LEU A 174 -15.13 -9.73 -3.24
C LEU A 174 -15.66 -10.73 -2.23
N GLU A 175 -16.76 -11.39 -2.53
CA GLU A 175 -17.29 -12.45 -1.66
C GLU A 175 -16.27 -13.59 -1.51
N ASN A 176 -15.48 -13.87 -2.55
CA ASN A 176 -14.41 -14.87 -2.48
C ASN A 176 -13.22 -14.38 -1.64
N ILE A 177 -12.84 -13.09 -1.75
CA ILE A 177 -11.71 -12.52 -1.00
C ILE A 177 -12.05 -12.42 0.49
N THR A 178 -13.27 -11.99 0.84
CA THR A 178 -13.72 -11.90 2.23
C THR A 178 -13.99 -13.26 2.84
N ALA A 179 -14.54 -14.22 2.07
CA ALA A 179 -14.78 -15.59 2.53
C ALA A 179 -13.49 -16.30 2.92
N ASP A 180 -12.40 -16.14 2.15
CA ASP A 180 -11.09 -16.71 2.49
C ASP A 180 -10.49 -16.08 3.75
N PHE A 181 -10.72 -14.80 3.99
CA PHE A 181 -10.22 -14.11 5.19
C PHE A 181 -10.98 -14.51 6.45
N TYR A 182 -12.31 -14.64 6.38
CA TYR A 182 -13.16 -14.98 7.53
C TYR A 182 -13.39 -16.48 7.73
N SER A 183 -13.14 -17.32 6.71
CA SER A 183 -13.37 -18.77 6.81
C SER A 183 -12.36 -19.53 7.68
N GLY A 184 -11.29 -18.88 8.11
CA GLY A 184 -10.29 -19.47 9.02
C GLY A 184 -9.58 -20.73 8.48
N ARG A 185 -9.64 -20.99 7.18
CA ARG A 185 -9.10 -22.22 6.59
C ARG A 185 -7.56 -22.29 6.58
N SER A 186 -6.88 -21.26 7.04
CA SER A 186 -5.41 -21.25 7.13
C SER A 186 -4.85 -21.46 8.55
N PHE A 187 -5.69 -21.80 9.53
CA PHE A 187 -5.24 -21.98 10.92
C PHE A 187 -5.54 -23.37 11.49
N ARG A 188 -5.43 -24.43 10.70
CA ARG A 188 -5.42 -25.79 11.23
C ARG A 188 -4.21 -26.54 10.69
N GLU A 189 -3.28 -26.78 11.61
CA GLU A 189 -2.21 -27.79 11.71
C GLU A 189 -1.18 -27.82 10.58
#